data_8f95e124e7d159825643b077c2b56c12
#
_entry.id   8f95e124e7d159825643b077c2b56c12
#
_cell.length_a   1.000
_cell.length_b   1.000
_cell.length_c   1.000
_cell.angle_alpha   90.00
_cell.angle_beta   90.00
_cell.angle_gamma   90.00
#
_symmetry.space_group_name_H-M   'P 1'
#
loop_
_entity.id
_entity.type
_entity.pdbx_description
1 polymer ?
#
loop_
_entity_poly.entity_id
_entity_poly.type
_entity_poly.pdbx_seq_one_letter_code
_entity_poly.pdbx_strand_id
1 'polypeptide(L)' 'MVSTFFENELELNPDLKLAFQKFTPYKQKEFIEYIETAKQEKTKLARMEKIKPMIMENIGLNDCYRKK' A
#
# COMPACT_ATOMS: atom_id res chain seq x y z
N MET A 1 9.75 7.28 7.49
CA MET A 1 10.61 6.70 6.55
C MET A 1 9.91 5.67 5.67
N VAL A 2 10.19 5.68 4.42
CA VAL A 2 9.47 4.87 3.46
C VAL A 2 10.24 3.58 3.16
N SER A 3 9.51 2.49 3.04
CA SER A 3 10.11 1.22 2.70
C SER A 3 10.69 1.25 1.28
N THR A 4 11.92 0.81 1.12
CA THR A 4 12.52 0.76 -0.20
C THR A 4 11.71 -0.16 -1.12
N PHE A 5 11.24 -1.27 -0.60
CA PHE A 5 10.44 -2.18 -1.40
C PHE A 5 9.18 -1.49 -1.90
N PHE A 6 8.49 -0.79 -1.01
CA PHE A 6 7.25 -0.11 -1.36
C PHE A 6 7.52 1.00 -2.38
N GLU A 7 8.60 1.74 -2.17
CA GLU A 7 8.95 2.79 -3.11
C GLU A 7 9.22 2.25 -4.50
N ASN A 8 9.92 1.13 -4.57
CA ASN A 8 10.20 0.53 -5.87
C ASN A 8 8.91 0.15 -6.59
N GLU A 9 7.96 -0.39 -5.84
CA GLU A 9 6.69 -0.76 -6.45
C GLU A 9 5.95 0.46 -6.98
N LEU A 10 6.01 1.55 -6.25
CA LEU A 10 5.37 2.78 -6.69
C LEU A 10 6.04 3.34 -7.93
N GLU A 11 7.37 3.24 -7.99
CA GLU A 11 8.08 3.73 -9.16
C GLU A 11 7.74 2.94 -10.41
N LEU A 12 7.53 1.64 -10.24
CA LEU A 12 7.18 0.80 -11.37
C LEU A 12 5.75 1.03 -11.85
N ASN A 13 4.90 1.59 -10.99
CA ASN A 13 3.50 1.81 -11.32
C ASN A 13 3.13 3.27 -11.07
N PRO A 14 3.34 4.16 -12.04
CA PRO A 14 3.05 5.58 -11.82
C PRO A 14 1.61 5.84 -11.42
N ASP A 15 0.67 5.09 -11.99
CA ASP A 15 -0.73 5.26 -11.62
C ASP A 15 -0.95 4.93 -10.15
N LEU A 16 -0.30 3.87 -9.71
CA LEU A 16 -0.40 3.46 -8.30
C LEU A 16 0.20 4.53 -7.41
N LYS A 17 1.32 5.10 -7.83
CA LYS A 17 1.96 6.14 -7.05
C LYS A 17 1.05 7.35 -6.89
N LEU A 18 0.42 7.77 -7.98
CA LEU A 18 -0.48 8.91 -7.91
C LEU A 18 -1.66 8.62 -6.99
N ALA A 19 -2.23 7.44 -7.10
CA ALA A 19 -3.35 7.08 -6.25
C ALA A 19 -2.93 7.05 -4.78
N PHE A 20 -1.74 6.51 -4.52
CA PHE A 20 -1.24 6.43 -3.16
C PHE A 20 -1.06 7.82 -2.56
N GLN A 21 -0.58 8.76 -3.37
CA GLN A 21 -0.34 10.12 -2.89
C GLN A 21 -1.62 10.85 -2.52
N LYS A 22 -2.76 10.36 -2.96
CA LYS A 22 -4.02 10.98 -2.60
C LYS A 22 -4.44 10.68 -1.17
N PHE A 23 -3.86 9.64 -0.59
CA PHE A 23 -4.17 9.31 0.79
C PHE A 23 -3.49 10.29 1.74
N THR A 24 -4.09 10.46 2.92
CA THR A 24 -3.45 11.25 3.94
C THR A 24 -2.16 10.58 4.40
N PRO A 25 -1.22 11.34 4.99
CA PRO A 25 0.00 10.73 5.49
C PRO A 25 -0.24 9.60 6.47
N TYR A 26 -1.28 9.71 7.26
CA TYR A 26 -1.61 8.66 8.22
C TYR A 26 -1.94 7.35 7.51
N LYS A 27 -2.75 7.43 6.48
CA LYS A 27 -3.12 6.24 5.73
C LYS A 27 -1.96 5.69 4.92
N GLN A 28 -1.14 6.58 4.40
CA GLN A 28 0.06 6.15 3.69
C GLN A 28 0.96 5.34 4.62
N LYS A 29 1.09 5.81 5.85
CA LYS A 29 1.90 5.13 6.83
C LYS A 29 1.35 3.74 7.14
N GLU A 30 0.04 3.61 7.20
CA GLU A 30 -0.57 2.31 7.47
C GLU A 30 -0.21 1.30 6.39
N PHE A 31 -0.26 1.72 5.14
CA PHE A 31 0.09 0.82 4.04
C PHE A 31 1.57 0.43 4.13
N ILE A 32 2.41 1.40 4.40
CA ILE A 32 3.84 1.14 4.49
C ILE A 32 4.14 0.14 5.60
N GLU A 33 3.52 0.34 6.76
CA GLU A 33 3.74 -0.56 7.87
C GLU A 33 3.21 -1.95 7.59
N TYR A 34 2.10 -2.03 6.87
CA TYR A 34 1.54 -3.33 6.51
C TYR A 34 2.55 -4.12 5.70
N ILE A 35 3.25 -3.47 4.80
CA ILE A 35 4.27 -4.13 3.99
C ILE A 35 5.51 -4.41 4.82
N GLU A 36 5.94 -3.46 5.62
CA GLU A 36 7.20 -3.59 6.35
C GLU A 36 7.15 -4.63 7.44
N THR A 37 5.97 -4.92 7.97
CA THR A 37 5.87 -5.94 9.00
C THR A 37 6.00 -7.34 8.44
N ALA A 38 5.90 -7.49 7.13
CA ALA A 38 6.17 -8.76 6.50
C ALA A 38 7.66 -9.02 6.52
N LYS A 39 8.06 -10.19 6.98
CA LYS A 39 9.48 -10.49 7.11
C LYS A 39 10.10 -11.04 5.86
N GLN A 40 9.32 -11.74 5.07
CA GLN A 40 9.84 -12.35 3.86
C GLN A 40 9.38 -11.56 2.65
N GLU A 41 10.24 -11.56 1.64
CA GLU A 41 9.93 -10.83 0.44
C GLU A 41 8.67 -11.36 -0.24
N LYS A 42 8.51 -12.68 -0.23
CA LYS A 42 7.32 -13.24 -0.85
C LYS A 42 6.06 -12.79 -0.14
N THR A 43 6.13 -12.63 1.18
CA THR A 43 4.99 -12.12 1.93
C THR A 43 4.73 -10.66 1.58
N LYS A 44 5.80 -9.90 1.42
CA LYS A 44 5.64 -8.49 1.02
C LYS A 44 4.98 -8.40 -0.33
N LEU A 45 5.38 -9.26 -1.26
CA LEU A 45 4.76 -9.25 -2.58
C LEU A 45 3.28 -9.60 -2.51
N ALA A 46 2.94 -10.59 -1.70
CA ALA A 46 1.54 -10.98 -1.56
C ALA A 46 0.72 -9.84 -0.98
N ARG A 47 1.26 -9.19 0.04
CA ARG A 47 0.54 -8.07 0.65
C ARG A 47 0.42 -6.90 -0.32
N MET A 48 1.48 -6.66 -1.09
CA MET A 48 1.44 -5.60 -2.09
C MET A 48 0.34 -5.86 -3.11
N GLU A 49 0.22 -7.11 -3.57
CA GLU A 49 -0.82 -7.45 -4.52
C GLU A 49 -2.20 -7.22 -3.93
N LYS A 50 -2.33 -7.43 -2.63
CA LYS A 50 -3.61 -7.23 -1.99
C LYS A 50 -3.99 -5.75 -1.92
N ILE A 51 -3.03 -4.89 -1.62
CA ILE A 51 -3.35 -3.48 -1.42
C ILE A 51 -3.33 -2.67 -2.71
N LYS A 52 -2.71 -3.19 -3.76
CA LYS A 52 -2.68 -2.44 -5.01
C LYS A 52 -4.09 -2.04 -5.49
N PRO A 53 -5.03 -2.97 -5.62
CA PRO A 53 -6.37 -2.56 -6.05
C PRO A 53 -7.05 -1.65 -5.05
N MET A 54 -6.77 -1.84 -3.76
CA MET A 54 -7.35 -0.97 -2.75
C MET A 54 -6.90 0.46 -2.94
N ILE A 55 -5.61 0.65 -3.19
CA ILE A 55 -5.07 1.98 -3.41
C ILE A 55 -5.63 2.59 -4.68
N MET A 56 -5.70 1.79 -5.74
CA MET A 56 -6.23 2.28 -7.01
C MET A 56 -7.68 2.73 -6.90
N GLU A 57 -8.44 2.06 -6.03
CA GLU A 57 -9.83 2.42 -5.83
C GLU A 57 -10.02 3.40 -4.70
N ASN A 58 -8.91 3.89 -4.16
CA ASN A 58 -8.96 4.91 -3.11
C ASN A 58 -9.60 4.37 -1.83
N ILE A 59 -9.36 3.11 -1.54
CA ILE A 59 -9.88 2.46 -0.34
C ILE A 59 -8.75 2.33 0.68
N GLY A 60 -8.96 2.86 1.88
CA GLY A 60 -7.96 2.75 2.94
C GLY A 60 -7.82 1.31 3.40
N LEU A 61 -6.69 1.04 4.06
CA LEU A 61 -6.38 -0.31 4.49
C LEU A 61 -7.47 -0.89 5.38
N ASN A 62 -8.02 -0.08 6.25
CA ASN A 62 -9.03 -0.54 7.19
C ASN A 62 -10.46 -0.30 6.72
N ASP A 63 -10.61 0.35 5.58
CA ASP A 63 -11.95 0.69 5.12
C ASP A 63 -12.73 -0.54 4.70
N CYS A 64 -12.04 -1.56 4.25
CA CYS A 64 -12.74 -2.75 3.78
C CYS A 64 -13.46 -3.48 4.89
N TYR A 65 -13.10 -3.20 6.12
CA TYR A 65 -13.79 -3.85 7.24
C TYR A 65 -15.09 -3.17 7.61
N ARG A 66 -15.29 -1.98 7.12
CA ARG A 66 -16.45 -1.20 7.47
C ARG A 66 -17.62 -1.44 6.58
N LYS A 67 -17.43 -2.10 5.51
CA LYS A 67 -18.49 -2.22 4.62
C LYS A 67 -19.57 -3.00 5.09
N LYS A 68 -20.21 -2.78 5.14
CA LYS A 68 -21.15 -3.39 5.58
C LYS A 68 -21.71 -3.76 5.22
#